data_3e5e58e25c88bfff302d8bde0c34aa58
#
_entry.id   3e5e58e25c88bfff302d8bde0c34aa58
#
_cell.length_a   1.000
_cell.length_b   1.000
_cell.length_c   1.000
_cell.angle_alpha   90.00
_cell.angle_beta   90.00
_cell.angle_gamma   90.00
#
_symmetry.space_group_name_H-M   'P 1'
#
loop_
_entity.id
_entity.type
_entity.pdbx_description
1 polymer ?
#
loop_
_entity_poly.entity_id
_entity_poly.type
_entity_poly.pdbx_seq_one_letter_code
_entity_poly.pdbx_strand_id
1 'polypeptide(L)'
;MAKQPNPAGVAKAAEDAKDVVEEASASSADKGKQREIKGGVPYTPSPGVFKRALEGIIAAERPDKFSPDFMETILHLTGGGARAVPPMLKKMQFLSPDGSPTTLYSKFKTDGGRSQAAYEGLRNAFGELFKRKEFVHRADESAVKDVLVEITGLKKADSIIRLMYATFEAVRAFITADVVKESDAGRETEVGNAAERITQDRPVDGVKLGLSYQINIVLPETENIAVFNAIFKSLRDNLLR
;
A
#
# COMPACT_ATOMS: atom_id res chain seq x y z
N MET A 1 -8.75 -69.49 5.28
CA MET A 1 -8.27 -69.19 3.91
C MET A 1 -8.34 -67.68 3.72
N ALA A 2 -7.22 -67.03 3.87
CA ALA A 2 -7.09 -65.57 3.70
C ALA A 2 -6.77 -65.25 2.25
N LYS A 3 -7.56 -64.36 1.65
CA LYS A 3 -7.44 -63.91 0.24
C LYS A 3 -6.38 -62.85 0.15
N GLN A 4 -5.30 -63.12 -0.57
CA GLN A 4 -4.23 -62.16 -0.84
C GLN A 4 -4.72 -61.02 -1.77
N PRO A 5 -4.30 -59.76 -1.57
CA PRO A 5 -4.65 -58.65 -2.45
C PRO A 5 -3.82 -58.68 -3.76
N ASN A 6 -4.50 -58.34 -4.84
CA ASN A 6 -4.00 -58.33 -6.22
C ASN A 6 -2.91 -57.26 -6.45
N PRO A 7 -1.69 -57.58 -6.97
CA PRO A 7 -0.59 -56.65 -7.16
C PRO A 7 -0.78 -55.63 -8.28
N ALA A 8 -1.80 -55.74 -9.11
CA ALA A 8 -2.06 -54.83 -10.24
C ALA A 8 -2.62 -53.44 -9.82
N GLY A 9 -3.17 -53.31 -8.60
CA GLY A 9 -3.74 -52.05 -8.11
C GLY A 9 -2.70 -51.08 -7.54
N VAL A 10 -1.55 -51.57 -7.12
CA VAL A 10 -0.52 -50.78 -6.46
C VAL A 10 0.40 -50.07 -7.48
N ALA A 11 0.57 -50.62 -8.68
CA ALA A 11 1.38 -50.06 -9.74
C ALA A 11 0.76 -48.79 -10.36
N LYS A 12 -0.57 -48.76 -10.51
CA LYS A 12 -1.30 -47.65 -11.12
C LYS A 12 -1.37 -46.39 -10.23
N ALA A 13 -1.41 -46.58 -8.93
CA ALA A 13 -1.41 -45.46 -7.96
C ALA A 13 -0.02 -44.82 -7.80
N ALA A 14 1.05 -45.54 -8.15
CA ALA A 14 2.42 -45.01 -8.11
C ALA A 14 2.78 -44.25 -9.39
N GLU A 15 2.13 -44.53 -10.51
CA GLU A 15 2.33 -43.83 -11.77
C GLU A 15 1.57 -42.49 -11.77
N ASP A 16 0.34 -42.44 -11.32
CA ASP A 16 -0.45 -41.20 -11.16
C ASP A 16 0.19 -40.23 -10.16
N ALA A 17 0.92 -40.73 -9.13
CA ALA A 17 1.62 -39.89 -8.19
C ALA A 17 2.93 -39.29 -8.75
N LYS A 18 3.55 -39.91 -9.74
CA LYS A 18 4.76 -39.40 -10.41
C LYS A 18 4.42 -38.29 -11.41
N ASP A 19 3.34 -38.42 -12.15
CA ASP A 19 2.90 -37.38 -13.10
C ASP A 19 2.50 -36.07 -12.40
N VAL A 20 1.87 -36.14 -11.23
CA VAL A 20 1.51 -34.93 -10.44
C VAL A 20 2.74 -34.24 -9.84
N VAL A 21 3.81 -34.97 -9.53
CA VAL A 21 5.05 -34.42 -9.00
C VAL A 21 5.94 -33.84 -10.12
N GLU A 22 5.86 -34.39 -11.34
CA GLU A 22 6.62 -33.91 -12.49
C GLU A 22 6.01 -32.62 -13.08
N GLU A 23 4.69 -32.48 -13.07
CA GLU A 23 4.01 -31.24 -13.49
C GLU A 23 4.22 -30.08 -12.48
N ALA A 24 4.39 -30.37 -11.18
CA ALA A 24 4.75 -29.39 -10.15
C ALA A 24 6.21 -28.95 -10.23
N SER A 25 7.13 -29.78 -10.78
CA SER A 25 8.54 -29.46 -10.92
C SER A 25 8.87 -28.75 -12.24
N ALA A 26 8.06 -28.92 -13.26
CA ALA A 26 8.22 -28.25 -14.57
C ALA A 26 7.86 -26.75 -14.55
N SER A 27 7.15 -26.28 -13.51
CA SER A 27 6.79 -24.88 -13.32
C SER A 27 7.92 -23.99 -12.77
N SER A 28 9.07 -24.57 -12.38
CA SER A 28 10.17 -23.83 -11.75
C SER A 28 11.39 -23.57 -12.66
N ALA A 29 11.35 -23.91 -13.95
CA ALA A 29 12.49 -23.85 -14.86
C ALA A 29 12.40 -22.78 -15.95
N ASP A 30 11.49 -21.82 -15.91
CA ASP A 30 11.55 -20.64 -16.79
C ASP A 30 12.33 -19.48 -16.15
N LYS A 31 13.64 -19.67 -16.01
CA LYS A 31 14.63 -18.61 -15.80
C LYS A 31 15.00 -17.97 -17.15
N GLY A 32 14.04 -17.42 -17.86
CA GLY A 32 14.33 -16.87 -19.17
C GLY A 32 13.43 -15.70 -19.56
N LYS A 33 13.93 -14.48 -19.49
CA LYS A 33 13.32 -13.19 -19.82
C LYS A 33 12.34 -12.69 -18.76
N GLN A 34 12.87 -11.89 -17.82
CA GLN A 34 12.04 -10.95 -17.09
C GLN A 34 11.25 -10.14 -18.13
N ARG A 35 9.95 -10.41 -18.25
CA ARG A 35 9.06 -9.58 -19.05
C ARG A 35 9.15 -8.18 -18.50
N GLU A 36 9.57 -7.22 -19.30
CA GLU A 36 9.55 -5.81 -18.91
C GLU A 36 8.09 -5.39 -18.73
N ILE A 37 7.68 -5.30 -17.46
CA ILE A 37 6.31 -4.94 -17.10
C ILE A 37 6.25 -3.42 -17.07
N LYS A 38 5.47 -2.84 -17.98
CA LYS A 38 5.23 -1.40 -18.01
C LYS A 38 4.61 -0.91 -16.70
N GLY A 39 4.87 0.35 -16.34
CA GLY A 39 4.21 1.00 -15.21
C GLY A 39 4.87 0.80 -13.84
N GLY A 40 5.90 -0.04 -13.72
CA GLY A 40 6.71 -0.16 -12.50
C GLY A 40 5.95 -0.59 -11.24
N VAL A 41 4.72 -1.14 -11.37
CA VAL A 41 3.90 -1.60 -10.25
C VAL A 41 4.59 -2.77 -9.57
N PRO A 42 4.84 -2.68 -8.24
CA PRO A 42 5.52 -3.74 -7.52
C PRO A 42 4.61 -4.94 -7.25
N TYR A 43 5.23 -6.09 -7.17
CA TYR A 43 4.59 -7.31 -6.65
C TYR A 43 5.59 -8.22 -5.97
N THR A 44 5.10 -9.14 -5.17
CA THR A 44 5.90 -10.21 -4.58
C THR A 44 5.48 -11.55 -5.16
N PRO A 45 6.43 -12.48 -5.40
CA PRO A 45 6.09 -13.82 -5.88
C PRO A 45 5.29 -14.63 -4.86
N SER A 46 5.35 -14.24 -3.58
CA SER A 46 4.67 -14.91 -2.48
C SER A 46 3.94 -13.90 -1.58
N PRO A 47 2.75 -13.38 -1.98
CA PRO A 47 2.01 -12.39 -1.19
C PRO A 47 1.65 -12.87 0.23
N GLY A 48 1.42 -14.18 0.43
CA GLY A 48 1.17 -14.74 1.75
C GLY A 48 2.40 -14.67 2.67
N VAL A 49 3.60 -14.84 2.14
CA VAL A 49 4.85 -14.65 2.91
C VAL A 49 5.01 -13.17 3.27
N PHE A 50 4.70 -12.28 2.33
CA PHE A 50 4.75 -10.85 2.56
C PHE A 50 3.75 -10.40 3.64
N LYS A 51 2.51 -10.92 3.62
CA LYS A 51 1.51 -10.66 4.67
C LYS A 51 2.01 -11.11 6.04
N ARG A 52 2.54 -12.34 6.15
CA ARG A 52 3.15 -12.84 7.40
C ARG A 52 4.33 -11.98 7.86
N ALA A 53 5.13 -11.43 6.92
CA ALA A 53 6.19 -10.49 7.26
C ALA A 53 5.63 -9.22 7.92
N LEU A 54 4.56 -8.64 7.38
CA LEU A 54 3.91 -7.47 7.97
C LEU A 54 3.33 -7.77 9.36
N GLU A 55 2.68 -8.93 9.53
CA GLU A 55 2.17 -9.40 10.83
C GLU A 55 3.31 -9.61 11.84
N GLY A 56 4.42 -10.23 11.40
CA GLY A 56 5.60 -10.42 12.23
C GLY A 56 6.28 -9.11 12.65
N ILE A 57 6.33 -8.11 11.75
CA ILE A 57 6.85 -6.77 12.05
C ILE A 57 6.07 -6.10 13.20
N ILE A 58 4.76 -6.30 13.26
CA ILE A 58 3.91 -5.75 14.32
C ILE A 58 4.29 -6.34 15.68
N ALA A 59 4.51 -7.65 15.73
CA ALA A 59 4.80 -8.39 16.96
C ALA A 59 6.26 -8.29 17.42
N ALA A 60 7.22 -8.22 16.47
CA ALA A 60 8.64 -8.23 16.76
C ALA A 60 9.14 -6.88 17.31
N GLU A 61 10.27 -6.87 17.99
CA GLU A 61 10.98 -5.62 18.31
C GLU A 61 11.49 -4.93 17.03
N ARG A 62 11.67 -3.61 17.11
CA ARG A 62 12.25 -2.86 15.99
C ARG A 62 13.74 -3.17 15.89
N PRO A 63 14.24 -3.74 14.77
CA PRO A 63 15.66 -3.95 14.56
C PRO A 63 16.37 -2.63 14.20
N ASP A 64 17.66 -2.54 14.44
CA ASP A 64 18.49 -1.45 13.92
C ASP A 64 18.56 -1.53 12.39
N LYS A 65 18.63 -2.76 11.86
CA LYS A 65 18.67 -3.05 10.43
C LYS A 65 17.83 -4.28 10.10
N PHE A 66 17.01 -4.16 9.06
CA PHE A 66 16.20 -5.26 8.55
C PHE A 66 17.06 -6.21 7.72
N SER A 67 17.70 -7.18 8.39
CA SER A 67 18.65 -8.13 7.81
C SER A 67 18.00 -9.47 7.43
N PRO A 68 18.64 -10.30 6.59
CA PRO A 68 18.22 -11.68 6.36
C PRO A 68 18.15 -12.50 7.66
N ASP A 69 19.10 -12.29 8.58
CA ASP A 69 19.13 -12.94 9.89
C ASP A 69 17.88 -12.57 10.72
N PHE A 70 17.50 -11.30 10.78
CA PHE A 70 16.26 -10.86 11.43
C PHE A 70 15.01 -11.52 10.82
N MET A 71 14.97 -11.66 9.50
CA MET A 71 13.84 -12.34 8.83
C MET A 71 13.78 -13.82 9.20
N GLU A 72 14.93 -14.50 9.30
CA GLU A 72 14.98 -15.94 9.58
C GLU A 72 14.76 -16.24 11.06
N THR A 73 15.44 -15.52 11.95
CA THR A 73 15.45 -15.82 13.40
C THR A 73 14.24 -15.26 14.13
N ILE A 74 13.81 -14.05 13.79
CA ILE A 74 12.74 -13.33 14.51
C ILE A 74 11.39 -13.46 13.77
N LEU A 75 11.39 -13.26 12.45
CA LEU A 75 10.13 -13.33 11.68
C LEU A 75 9.82 -14.75 11.19
N HIS A 76 10.75 -15.70 11.36
CA HIS A 76 10.63 -17.09 10.91
C HIS A 76 10.29 -17.20 9.41
N LEU A 77 10.87 -16.31 8.59
CA LEU A 77 10.67 -16.24 7.16
C LEU A 77 11.92 -16.72 6.41
N THR A 78 11.79 -17.84 5.74
CA THR A 78 12.87 -18.47 4.98
C THR A 78 12.50 -18.66 3.50
N GLY A 79 13.51 -18.93 2.67
CA GLY A 79 13.35 -19.30 1.28
C GLY A 79 13.17 -18.12 0.32
N GLY A 80 12.82 -18.43 -0.93
CA GLY A 80 12.78 -17.47 -2.04
C GLY A 80 11.73 -16.36 -1.87
N GLY A 81 10.60 -16.67 -1.24
CA GLY A 81 9.55 -15.69 -0.96
C GLY A 81 9.96 -14.61 0.03
N ALA A 82 10.79 -14.95 1.03
CA ALA A 82 11.31 -14.02 2.00
C ALA A 82 12.24 -12.96 1.37
N ARG A 83 13.00 -13.33 0.34
CA ARG A 83 13.92 -12.41 -0.36
C ARG A 83 13.20 -11.22 -1.03
N ALA A 84 11.93 -11.35 -1.35
CA ALA A 84 11.13 -10.29 -1.94
C ALA A 84 10.58 -9.28 -0.91
N VAL A 85 10.65 -9.59 0.39
CA VAL A 85 10.10 -8.74 1.46
C VAL A 85 10.87 -7.42 1.59
N PRO A 86 12.21 -7.38 1.77
CA PRO A 86 12.92 -6.11 1.94
C PRO A 86 12.78 -5.14 0.77
N PRO A 87 12.88 -5.56 -0.51
CA PRO A 87 12.62 -4.66 -1.64
C PRO A 87 11.22 -4.05 -1.62
N MET A 88 10.21 -4.82 -1.22
CA MET A 88 8.84 -4.32 -1.13
C MET A 88 8.68 -3.32 0.01
N LEU A 89 9.24 -3.60 1.19
CA LEU A 89 9.24 -2.66 2.33
C LEU A 89 9.98 -1.35 2.01
N LYS A 90 11.05 -1.40 1.19
CA LYS A 90 11.74 -0.19 0.70
C LYS A 90 10.83 0.63 -0.23
N LYS A 91 10.08 -0.01 -1.12
CA LYS A 91 9.10 0.68 -1.97
C LYS A 91 7.97 1.32 -1.17
N MET A 92 7.57 0.70 -0.07
CA MET A 92 6.61 1.26 0.87
C MET A 92 7.20 2.39 1.74
N GLN A 93 8.52 2.63 1.66
CA GLN A 93 9.26 3.53 2.54
C GLN A 93 9.20 3.14 4.03
N PHE A 94 8.95 1.87 4.32
CA PHE A 94 9.10 1.31 5.66
C PHE A 94 10.56 1.13 6.02
N LEU A 95 11.39 0.84 5.01
CA LEU A 95 12.84 0.77 5.13
C LEU A 95 13.49 1.83 4.25
N SER A 96 14.54 2.44 4.76
CA SER A 96 15.45 3.26 3.98
C SER A 96 16.28 2.41 3.00
N PRO A 97 16.97 3.01 2.03
CA PRO A 97 17.78 2.27 1.05
C PRO A 97 18.84 1.36 1.67
N ASP A 98 19.40 1.73 2.83
CA ASP A 98 20.39 0.96 3.58
C ASP A 98 19.77 -0.21 4.40
N GLY A 99 18.43 -0.28 4.48
CA GLY A 99 17.68 -1.31 5.20
C GLY A 99 17.34 -0.96 6.64
N SER A 100 17.58 0.27 7.10
CA SER A 100 17.19 0.73 8.43
C SER A 100 15.67 1.05 8.46
N PRO A 101 14.97 0.69 9.55
CA PRO A 101 13.56 1.03 9.71
C PRO A 101 13.33 2.56 9.80
N THR A 102 12.34 3.04 9.09
CA THR A 102 11.93 4.46 9.07
C THR A 102 10.94 4.79 10.19
N THR A 103 10.54 6.06 10.28
CA THR A 103 9.44 6.49 11.17
C THR A 103 8.12 5.84 10.79
N LEU A 104 7.90 5.60 9.48
CA LEU A 104 6.70 4.94 8.97
C LEU A 104 6.62 3.47 9.44
N TYR A 105 7.75 2.76 9.44
CA TYR A 105 7.86 1.42 10.03
C TYR A 105 7.46 1.42 11.52
N SER A 106 7.96 2.41 12.28
CA SER A 106 7.63 2.51 13.71
C SER A 106 6.16 2.81 13.96
N LYS A 107 5.54 3.71 13.16
CA LYS A 107 4.10 3.98 13.21
C LYS A 107 3.27 2.74 12.89
N PHE A 108 3.69 1.92 11.90
CA PHE A 108 2.99 0.68 11.54
C PHE A 108 2.92 -0.33 12.68
N LYS A 109 3.89 -0.33 13.59
CA LYS A 109 3.91 -1.20 14.77
C LYS A 109 2.91 -0.78 15.85
N THR A 110 2.51 0.48 15.90
CA THR A 110 1.57 1.00 16.90
C THR A 110 0.12 0.79 16.45
N ASP A 111 -0.77 0.46 17.39
CA ASP A 111 -2.19 0.21 17.06
C ASP A 111 -2.86 1.46 16.46
N GLY A 112 -2.65 2.64 17.06
CA GLY A 112 -3.22 3.88 16.57
C GLY A 112 -2.61 4.42 15.27
N GLY A 113 -1.36 4.04 14.96
CA GLY A 113 -0.66 4.50 13.76
C GLY A 113 -0.66 3.50 12.59
N ARG A 114 -1.00 2.23 12.86
CA ARG A 114 -0.91 1.12 11.90
C ARG A 114 -1.64 1.37 10.61
N SER A 115 -2.89 1.73 10.71
CA SER A 115 -3.77 1.94 9.56
C SER A 115 -3.28 3.09 8.69
N GLN A 116 -2.91 4.22 9.29
CA GLN A 116 -2.34 5.36 8.57
C GLN A 116 -1.01 5.01 7.91
N ALA A 117 -0.11 4.33 8.62
CA ALA A 117 1.17 3.90 8.06
C ALA A 117 0.98 2.88 6.92
N ALA A 118 0.03 1.95 7.03
CA ALA A 118 -0.32 1.02 5.96
C ALA A 118 -0.82 1.77 4.71
N TYR A 119 -1.68 2.76 4.88
CA TYR A 119 -2.18 3.59 3.79
C TYR A 119 -1.06 4.39 3.10
N GLU A 120 -0.20 5.06 3.87
CA GLU A 120 0.95 5.80 3.34
C GLU A 120 1.91 4.85 2.60
N GLY A 121 2.22 3.68 3.18
CA GLY A 121 3.06 2.66 2.56
C GLY A 121 2.46 2.10 1.28
N LEU A 122 1.15 1.84 1.26
CA LEU A 122 0.43 1.39 0.07
C LEU A 122 0.53 2.44 -1.05
N ARG A 123 0.36 3.70 -0.71
CA ARG A 123 0.42 4.82 -1.63
C ARG A 123 1.82 5.05 -2.19
N ASN A 124 2.85 4.91 -1.36
CA ASN A 124 4.25 4.99 -1.79
C ASN A 124 4.59 3.88 -2.77
N ALA A 125 4.17 2.64 -2.50
CA ALA A 125 4.49 1.50 -3.33
C ALA A 125 3.66 1.45 -4.63
N PHE A 126 2.38 1.80 -4.56
CA PHE A 126 1.41 1.68 -5.65
C PHE A 126 0.94 3.04 -6.18
N GLY A 127 1.80 4.06 -6.15
CA GLY A 127 1.48 5.42 -6.55
C GLY A 127 0.84 5.54 -7.93
N GLU A 128 1.22 4.68 -8.89
CA GLU A 128 0.62 4.67 -10.24
C GLU A 128 -0.87 4.30 -10.24
N LEU A 129 -1.30 3.43 -9.31
CA LEU A 129 -2.72 3.09 -9.15
C LEU A 129 -3.51 4.29 -8.61
N PHE A 130 -2.94 4.98 -7.61
CA PHE A 130 -3.56 6.16 -7.01
C PHE A 130 -3.64 7.36 -7.96
N LYS A 131 -2.69 7.50 -8.89
CA LYS A 131 -2.75 8.53 -9.94
C LYS A 131 -3.93 8.32 -10.89
N ARG A 132 -4.32 7.06 -11.17
CA ARG A 132 -5.44 6.74 -12.06
C ARG A 132 -6.78 6.69 -11.32
N LYS A 133 -6.76 6.18 -10.10
CA LYS A 133 -7.94 6.05 -9.26
C LYS A 133 -7.58 6.43 -7.83
N GLU A 134 -7.89 7.65 -7.43
CA GLU A 134 -7.54 8.19 -6.11
C GLU A 134 -7.99 7.29 -4.96
N PHE A 135 -9.20 6.76 -5.04
CA PHE A 135 -9.77 5.87 -4.02
C PHE A 135 -9.62 4.38 -4.35
N VAL A 136 -8.50 4.00 -5.02
CA VAL A 136 -8.25 2.59 -5.40
C VAL A 136 -8.20 1.65 -4.19
N HIS A 137 -7.80 2.14 -3.03
CA HIS A 137 -7.77 1.37 -1.78
C HIS A 137 -9.17 0.97 -1.25
N ARG A 138 -10.24 1.63 -1.73
CA ARG A 138 -11.64 1.28 -1.43
C ARG A 138 -12.30 0.46 -2.54
N ALA A 139 -11.63 0.34 -3.68
CA ALA A 139 -12.21 -0.31 -4.84
C ALA A 139 -12.29 -1.84 -4.63
N ASP A 140 -13.25 -2.46 -5.30
CA ASP A 140 -13.37 -3.90 -5.37
C ASP A 140 -12.22 -4.53 -6.18
N GLU A 141 -12.07 -5.84 -6.08
CA GLU A 141 -11.01 -6.59 -6.76
C GLU A 141 -11.01 -6.37 -8.27
N SER A 142 -12.21 -6.35 -8.88
CA SER A 142 -12.36 -6.18 -10.33
C SER A 142 -11.83 -4.83 -10.78
N ALA A 143 -12.22 -3.76 -10.09
CA ALA A 143 -11.81 -2.40 -10.41
C ALA A 143 -10.31 -2.17 -10.19
N VAL A 144 -9.71 -2.76 -9.13
CA VAL A 144 -8.25 -2.69 -8.93
C VAL A 144 -7.51 -3.43 -10.06
N LYS A 145 -7.99 -4.62 -10.45
CA LYS A 145 -7.40 -5.38 -11.56
C LYS A 145 -7.53 -4.65 -12.90
N ASP A 146 -8.63 -3.94 -13.13
CA ASP A 146 -8.82 -3.16 -14.36
C ASP A 146 -7.79 -2.02 -14.46
N VAL A 147 -7.54 -1.32 -13.36
CA VAL A 147 -6.47 -0.31 -13.27
C VAL A 147 -5.08 -0.94 -13.50
N LEU A 148 -4.81 -2.12 -12.93
CA LEU A 148 -3.55 -2.83 -13.16
C LEU A 148 -3.38 -3.24 -14.64
N VAL A 149 -4.43 -3.70 -15.29
CA VAL A 149 -4.44 -4.03 -16.74
C VAL A 149 -4.15 -2.77 -17.57
N GLU A 150 -4.78 -1.65 -17.24
CA GLU A 150 -4.56 -0.37 -17.92
C GLU A 150 -3.09 0.08 -17.82
N ILE A 151 -2.48 -0.07 -16.63
CA ILE A 151 -1.08 0.35 -16.40
C ILE A 151 -0.10 -0.57 -17.12
N THR A 152 -0.30 -1.87 -17.01
CA THR A 152 0.68 -2.87 -17.43
C THR A 152 0.49 -3.34 -18.87
N GLY A 153 -0.72 -3.23 -19.40
CA GLY A 153 -1.11 -3.80 -20.70
C GLY A 153 -1.24 -5.34 -20.69
N LEU A 154 -1.17 -5.97 -19.50
CA LEU A 154 -1.33 -7.42 -19.36
C LEU A 154 -2.80 -7.82 -19.37
N LYS A 155 -3.09 -9.10 -19.66
CA LYS A 155 -4.46 -9.63 -19.57
C LYS A 155 -4.91 -9.72 -18.10
N LYS A 156 -6.19 -9.48 -17.82
CA LYS A 156 -6.76 -9.53 -16.46
C LYS A 156 -6.56 -10.89 -15.76
N ALA A 157 -6.51 -11.98 -16.54
CA ALA A 157 -6.27 -13.35 -16.06
C ALA A 157 -4.78 -13.68 -15.86
N ASP A 158 -3.86 -12.78 -16.21
CA ASP A 158 -2.42 -13.01 -16.08
C ASP A 158 -2.04 -13.26 -14.61
N SER A 159 -1.13 -14.20 -14.39
CA SER A 159 -0.62 -14.56 -13.07
C SER A 159 0.03 -13.36 -12.36
N ILE A 160 0.68 -12.46 -13.12
CA ILE A 160 1.32 -11.26 -12.60
C ILE A 160 0.28 -10.27 -12.07
N ILE A 161 -0.85 -10.07 -12.79
CA ILE A 161 -1.96 -9.22 -12.30
C ILE A 161 -2.50 -9.77 -10.99
N ARG A 162 -2.64 -11.10 -10.85
CA ARG A 162 -3.06 -11.72 -9.59
C ARG A 162 -2.06 -11.48 -8.47
N LEU A 163 -0.76 -11.59 -8.75
CA LEU A 163 0.29 -11.34 -7.75
C LEU A 163 0.35 -9.87 -7.34
N MET A 164 0.21 -8.93 -8.29
CA MET A 164 0.13 -7.50 -8.00
C MET A 164 -1.06 -7.19 -7.09
N TYR A 165 -2.24 -7.68 -7.45
CA TYR A 165 -3.45 -7.51 -6.65
C TYR A 165 -3.30 -8.14 -5.26
N ALA A 166 -2.81 -9.36 -5.16
CA ALA A 166 -2.62 -10.05 -3.87
C ALA A 166 -1.57 -9.35 -2.98
N THR A 167 -0.53 -8.74 -3.59
CA THR A 167 0.46 -7.93 -2.87
C THR A 167 -0.16 -6.62 -2.37
N PHE A 168 -0.97 -5.96 -3.19
CA PHE A 168 -1.73 -4.77 -2.80
C PHE A 168 -2.69 -5.08 -1.65
N GLU A 169 -3.45 -6.18 -1.76
CA GLU A 169 -4.40 -6.63 -0.75
C GLU A 169 -3.73 -6.99 0.58
N ALA A 170 -2.53 -7.57 0.55
CA ALA A 170 -1.77 -7.88 1.75
C ALA A 170 -1.45 -6.66 2.61
N VAL A 171 -1.28 -5.48 1.99
CA VAL A 171 -1.09 -4.20 2.70
C VAL A 171 -2.45 -3.59 3.06
N ARG A 172 -3.40 -3.60 2.12
CA ARG A 172 -4.74 -3.03 2.31
C ARG A 172 -5.47 -3.62 3.52
N ALA A 173 -5.22 -4.89 3.83
CA ALA A 173 -5.82 -5.58 4.97
C ALA A 173 -5.54 -4.91 6.34
N PHE A 174 -4.52 -4.04 6.44
CA PHE A 174 -4.19 -3.29 7.65
C PHE A 174 -4.81 -1.89 7.69
N ILE A 175 -5.54 -1.48 6.66
CA ILE A 175 -6.18 -0.16 6.56
C ILE A 175 -7.61 -0.27 7.07
N THR A 176 -7.93 0.44 8.16
CA THR A 176 -9.28 0.51 8.72
C THR A 176 -10.09 1.65 8.08
N ALA A 177 -11.42 1.55 8.13
CA ALA A 177 -12.32 2.52 7.50
C ALA A 177 -12.19 3.96 8.07
N ASP A 178 -11.73 4.10 9.30
CA ASP A 178 -11.66 5.40 9.98
C ASP A 178 -10.54 6.30 9.43
N VAL A 179 -9.36 5.72 9.17
CA VAL A 179 -8.20 6.45 8.60
C VAL A 179 -8.49 6.96 7.19
N VAL A 180 -9.35 6.24 6.48
CA VAL A 180 -9.75 6.60 5.12
C VAL A 180 -10.55 7.91 5.09
N LYS A 181 -11.30 8.24 6.14
CA LYS A 181 -12.05 9.51 6.26
C LYS A 181 -11.15 10.68 6.59
N GLU A 182 -10.12 10.47 7.44
CA GLU A 182 -9.19 11.54 7.83
C GLU A 182 -8.20 11.90 6.72
N SER A 183 -7.75 10.93 5.92
CA SER A 183 -6.81 11.20 4.82
C SER A 183 -7.44 11.99 3.66
N ASP A 184 -8.76 11.87 3.46
CA ASP A 184 -9.50 12.68 2.48
C ASP A 184 -9.75 14.10 2.99
N ALA A 185 -10.02 14.28 4.29
CA ALA A 185 -10.20 15.59 4.90
C ALA A 185 -8.89 16.38 5.06
N GLY A 186 -7.77 15.69 5.25
CA GLY A 186 -6.46 16.32 5.43
C GLY A 186 -5.79 16.83 4.16
N ARG A 187 -6.24 16.42 2.99
CA ARG A 187 -5.61 16.80 1.72
C ARG A 187 -6.14 18.07 1.09
N GLU A 188 -7.33 18.49 1.46
CA GLU A 188 -7.83 19.81 1.08
C GLU A 188 -7.07 20.95 1.78
N THR A 189 -6.23 20.65 2.82
CA THR A 189 -5.52 21.65 3.60
C THR A 189 -4.01 21.74 3.35
N GLU A 190 -3.38 20.82 2.61
CA GLU A 190 -1.91 20.85 2.41
C GLU A 190 -1.40 21.68 1.21
N VAL A 191 -2.26 22.27 0.40
CA VAL A 191 -1.82 23.21 -0.67
C VAL A 191 -1.68 24.65 -0.15
N GLY A 192 -1.97 24.92 1.11
CA GLY A 192 -2.12 26.28 1.65
C GLY A 192 -1.19 26.71 2.77
N ASN A 193 -0.27 25.89 3.34
CA ASN A 193 0.51 26.35 4.50
C ASN A 193 1.99 25.92 4.48
N ALA A 194 2.78 26.53 3.60
CA ALA A 194 4.24 26.63 3.73
C ALA A 194 4.68 28.03 4.20
N ALA A 195 3.90 28.72 5.00
CA ALA A 195 4.32 29.94 5.66
C ALA A 195 3.62 30.09 7.02
N GLU A 196 4.44 30.25 8.04
CA GLU A 196 4.09 30.60 9.44
C GLU A 196 3.97 29.46 10.45
N ARG A 197 5.13 28.96 10.87
CA ARG A 197 5.34 28.52 12.26
C ARG A 197 6.10 29.58 13.02
N ILE A 198 5.41 30.43 13.72
CA ILE A 198 5.97 31.17 14.86
C ILE A 198 4.93 31.18 15.99
N THR A 199 5.27 30.45 17.05
CA THR A 199 5.05 30.63 18.49
C THR A 199 3.67 31.02 19.06
N GLN A 200 3.25 30.27 20.00
CA GLN A 200 2.96 30.50 21.42
C GLN A 200 1.63 29.91 21.90
N ASP A 201 1.78 28.87 22.70
CA ASP A 201 1.48 28.78 24.14
C ASP A 201 0.05 29.09 24.62
N ARG A 202 -0.54 28.02 25.17
CA ARG A 202 -1.49 27.87 26.29
C ARG A 202 -3.00 27.89 26.11
N PRO A 203 -3.67 27.24 27.08
CA PRO A 203 -4.81 26.36 26.86
C PRO A 203 -6.11 27.06 27.24
N VAL A 204 -7.23 26.59 26.76
CA VAL A 204 -8.51 26.47 27.53
C VAL A 204 -9.60 25.83 26.66
N ASP A 205 -10.13 24.77 27.16
CA ASP A 205 -11.49 24.30 27.22
C ASP A 205 -12.52 25.01 26.32
N GLY A 206 -13.12 24.22 25.41
CA GLY A 206 -14.26 24.64 24.60
C GLY A 206 -14.21 23.96 23.23
N VAL A 207 -15.17 23.08 22.96
CA VAL A 207 -15.39 22.50 21.62
C VAL A 207 -15.64 23.64 20.63
N LYS A 208 -14.61 24.04 19.87
CA LYS A 208 -14.76 24.98 18.76
C LYS A 208 -15.13 24.18 17.51
N LEU A 209 -16.38 24.20 17.13
CA LEU A 209 -16.83 23.80 15.79
C LEU A 209 -16.30 24.82 14.77
N GLY A 210 -15.18 24.50 14.14
CA GLY A 210 -14.65 25.27 13.02
C GLY A 210 -15.32 24.83 11.72
N LEU A 211 -16.23 25.65 11.19
CA LEU A 211 -16.70 25.52 9.82
C LEU A 211 -15.68 26.15 8.87
N SER A 212 -15.09 25.36 7.98
CA SER A 212 -14.17 25.84 6.95
C SER A 212 -14.90 25.86 5.59
N TYR A 213 -14.96 27.03 4.95
CA TYR A 213 -15.48 27.20 3.60
C TYR A 213 -14.33 27.58 2.66
N GLN A 214 -14.24 26.92 1.52
CA GLN A 214 -13.32 27.30 0.44
C GLN A 214 -14.10 28.12 -0.59
N ILE A 215 -13.69 29.40 -0.77
CA ILE A 215 -14.33 30.31 -1.70
C ILE A 215 -13.32 30.65 -2.80
N ASN A 216 -13.58 30.24 -4.03
CA ASN A 216 -12.81 30.58 -5.20
C ASN A 216 -13.33 31.91 -5.79
N ILE A 217 -12.50 32.95 -5.78
CA ILE A 217 -12.83 34.26 -6.30
C ILE A 217 -12.03 34.53 -7.57
N VAL A 218 -12.70 34.66 -8.69
CA VAL A 218 -12.07 35.09 -9.95
C VAL A 218 -12.07 36.61 -9.97
N LEU A 219 -10.89 37.21 -9.85
CA LEU A 219 -10.71 38.65 -9.87
C LEU A 219 -10.70 39.14 -11.33
N PRO A 220 -11.33 40.31 -11.63
CA PRO A 220 -11.29 40.91 -12.96
C PRO A 220 -9.88 41.40 -13.31
N GLU A 221 -9.51 41.32 -14.59
CA GLU A 221 -8.27 41.89 -15.10
C GLU A 221 -8.41 43.41 -15.16
N THR A 222 -8.07 44.08 -14.06
CA THR A 222 -8.08 45.54 -13.97
C THR A 222 -6.95 46.04 -13.09
N GLU A 223 -6.32 47.18 -13.44
CA GLU A 223 -5.31 47.84 -12.63
C GLU A 223 -5.89 48.79 -11.58
N ASN A 224 -7.23 48.87 -11.50
CA ASN A 224 -7.88 49.81 -10.59
C ASN A 224 -7.99 49.25 -9.17
N ILE A 225 -7.17 49.73 -8.26
CA ILE A 225 -7.10 49.35 -6.85
C ILE A 225 -8.47 49.51 -6.13
N ALA A 226 -9.30 50.49 -6.54
CA ALA A 226 -10.59 50.71 -5.93
C ALA A 226 -11.55 49.54 -6.15
N VAL A 227 -11.47 48.81 -7.27
CA VAL A 227 -12.26 47.61 -7.56
C VAL A 227 -11.88 46.47 -6.63
N PHE A 228 -10.59 46.25 -6.43
CA PHE A 228 -10.12 45.22 -5.49
C PHE A 228 -10.53 45.52 -4.05
N ASN A 229 -10.39 46.79 -3.62
CA ASN A 229 -10.80 47.20 -2.30
C ASN A 229 -12.34 47.02 -2.08
N ALA A 230 -13.15 47.29 -3.08
CA ALA A 230 -14.58 47.08 -3.01
C ALA A 230 -14.94 45.58 -2.88
N ILE A 231 -14.27 44.71 -3.64
CA ILE A 231 -14.48 43.26 -3.60
C ILE A 231 -14.10 42.71 -2.22
N PHE A 232 -12.89 43.04 -1.72
CA PHE A 232 -12.44 42.56 -0.41
C PHE A 232 -13.23 43.14 0.76
N LYS A 233 -13.71 44.37 0.66
CA LYS A 233 -14.61 44.96 1.66
C LYS A 233 -15.95 44.24 1.70
N SER A 234 -16.54 43.97 0.54
CA SER A 234 -17.80 43.22 0.43
C SER A 234 -17.65 41.78 0.97
N LEU A 235 -16.53 41.11 0.67
CA LEU A 235 -16.25 39.80 1.22
C LEU A 235 -16.15 39.81 2.75
N ARG A 236 -15.41 40.76 3.31
CA ARG A 236 -15.28 40.89 4.77
C ARG A 236 -16.64 41.17 5.43
N ASP A 237 -17.42 42.07 4.88
CA ASP A 237 -18.68 42.50 5.48
C ASP A 237 -19.79 41.44 5.40
N ASN A 238 -19.69 40.47 4.46
CA ASN A 238 -20.67 39.40 4.27
C ASN A 238 -20.22 38.00 4.79
N LEU A 239 -18.94 37.76 4.90
CA LEU A 239 -18.42 36.41 5.27
C LEU A 239 -17.79 36.35 6.67
N LEU A 240 -17.37 37.47 7.24
CA LEU A 240 -16.68 37.51 8.56
C LEU A 240 -17.53 38.18 9.65
N ARG A 241 -18.84 38.08 9.53
CA ARG A 241 -19.76 38.53 10.58
C ARG A 241 -20.02 37.48 11.63
#